data_a013c549c3494670a8d2a310ca4bac02
#
_entry.id   a013c549c3494670a8d2a310ca4bac02
#
_cell.length_a   1.000
_cell.length_b   1.000
_cell.length_c   1.000
_cell.angle_alpha   90.00
_cell.angle_beta   90.00
_cell.angle_gamma   90.00
#
_symmetry.space_group_name_H-M   'P 1'
#
loop_
_entity.id
_entity.type
_entity.pdbx_description
1 polymer ?
#
loop_
_entity_poly.entity_id
_entity_poly.type
_entity_poly.pdbx_seq_one_letter_code
_entity_poly.pdbx_strand_id
1 'polypeptide(L)'
;MKKIFFSKLLCIFFFLMQFFYINSQEISQGPFEQLIIRGVTLINGNGSPPIGPVDIEVKNNIISKIQTVGYPGISKRKPGPKLEKNGKEINGNGMYLLPGFIDMHGHIGGVSQGAEPDYVFKLWMAHGITTVREPSGRGLDFTLKLKEKSKKNSIIAPRIFSYTGFGSGKNINTTDQAREWVRNNAKNGADGIKFFGASPEIMKAALEENNKLGLKSACHHAQMSVARWNVLHSARAGLTSMEHWYGLPEALFTNQTIQNYPPNYNYQNEQHRFEEAGKLWQQAAKPYSDHWNNVMNELIELDFTIDPTFNIYEASRDLHRARRAEWHEEYTLPSLWKFYEPSKISHGSYWHFWGTEQEVHWKNNYRLWMTFINEYKNRGGRITTGSDSGFIYQLYGFAYIRELELLREAGFHPLEIIKAATLN
;
A
#
# COMPACT_ATOMS: atom_id res chain seq x y z
N MET A 1 -0.44 20.41 -63.88
CA MET A 1 0.68 20.76 -62.95
C MET A 1 0.22 21.02 -61.48
N LYS A 2 -0.99 21.51 -61.19
CA LYS A 2 -1.40 21.79 -59.81
C LYS A 2 -1.69 20.54 -58.94
N LYS A 3 -2.09 19.39 -59.47
CA LYS A 3 -2.38 18.17 -58.68
C LYS A 3 -1.13 17.42 -58.16
N ILE A 4 0.01 17.54 -58.84
CA ILE A 4 1.27 16.89 -58.44
C ILE A 4 1.94 17.62 -57.29
N PHE A 5 1.74 18.94 -57.20
CA PHE A 5 2.37 19.74 -56.14
C PHE A 5 1.69 19.51 -54.78
N PHE A 6 0.35 19.28 -54.79
CA PHE A 6 -0.42 19.04 -53.53
C PHE A 6 -0.13 17.64 -52.95
N SER A 7 0.10 16.64 -53.81
CA SER A 7 0.47 15.27 -53.38
C SER A 7 1.86 15.22 -52.75
N LYS A 8 2.82 15.95 -53.27
CA LYS A 8 4.17 16.00 -52.69
C LYS A 8 4.23 16.79 -51.38
N LEU A 9 3.43 17.82 -51.25
CA LEU A 9 3.32 18.59 -49.99
C LEU A 9 2.65 17.79 -48.87
N LEU A 10 1.64 16.98 -49.20
CA LEU A 10 0.93 16.11 -48.26
C LEU A 10 1.86 14.96 -47.78
N CYS A 11 2.67 14.37 -48.64
CA CYS A 11 3.65 13.36 -48.28
C CYS A 11 4.76 13.91 -47.38
N ILE A 12 5.22 15.14 -47.60
CA ILE A 12 6.24 15.79 -46.77
C ILE A 12 5.66 16.12 -45.40
N PHE A 13 4.40 16.54 -45.31
CA PHE A 13 3.73 16.82 -44.04
C PHE A 13 3.49 15.53 -43.24
N PHE A 14 3.14 14.41 -43.90
CA PHE A 14 3.01 13.10 -43.25
C PHE A 14 4.36 12.53 -42.80
N PHE A 15 5.44 12.78 -43.54
CA PHE A 15 6.78 12.38 -43.14
C PHE A 15 7.33 13.23 -41.98
N LEU A 16 7.02 14.52 -41.93
CA LEU A 16 7.36 15.40 -40.82
C LEU A 16 6.56 15.07 -39.58
N MET A 17 5.27 14.68 -39.69
CA MET A 17 4.50 14.20 -38.52
C MET A 17 5.01 12.87 -37.95
N GLN A 18 5.58 11.97 -38.80
CA GLN A 18 6.19 10.75 -38.28
C GLN A 18 7.51 11.01 -37.53
N PHE A 19 8.23 12.08 -37.82
CA PHE A 19 9.42 12.45 -37.06
C PHE A 19 9.15 13.06 -35.68
N PHE A 20 7.93 13.54 -35.40
CA PHE A 20 7.54 14.00 -34.07
C PHE A 20 7.03 12.90 -33.14
N TYR A 21 6.87 11.66 -33.63
CA TYR A 21 6.56 10.48 -32.81
C TYR A 21 7.79 9.68 -32.41
N ILE A 22 9.00 10.22 -32.63
CA ILE A 22 10.23 9.56 -32.22
C ILE A 22 10.59 9.98 -30.80
N ASN A 23 10.31 9.06 -29.88
CA ASN A 23 10.98 8.84 -28.61
C ASN A 23 11.00 9.99 -27.60
N SER A 24 9.95 10.16 -26.85
CA SER A 24 10.14 10.34 -25.42
C SER A 24 10.32 8.96 -24.74
N GLN A 25 11.32 8.19 -25.12
CA GLN A 25 11.92 7.29 -24.15
C GLN A 25 12.49 8.23 -23.08
N GLU A 26 11.80 8.34 -21.96
CA GLU A 26 12.38 8.92 -20.76
C GLU A 26 13.67 8.15 -20.52
N ILE A 27 14.79 8.76 -20.85
CA ILE A 27 16.10 8.20 -20.56
C ILE A 27 16.23 8.26 -19.06
N SER A 28 15.97 7.13 -18.39
CA SER A 28 16.25 7.01 -16.95
C SER A 28 17.73 7.32 -16.75
N GLN A 29 18.04 8.26 -15.87
CA GLN A 29 19.41 8.58 -15.52
C GLN A 29 19.90 7.59 -14.46
N GLY A 30 21.08 7.06 -14.65
CA GLY A 30 21.69 6.11 -13.74
C GLY A 30 21.69 4.66 -14.25
N PRO A 31 22.04 3.67 -13.41
CA PRO A 31 22.58 3.85 -12.06
C PRO A 31 23.90 4.65 -12.03
N PHE A 32 24.11 5.44 -10.95
CA PHE A 32 25.37 6.19 -10.75
C PHE A 32 26.25 5.48 -9.73
N GLU A 33 27.56 5.46 -9.98
CA GLU A 33 28.55 4.98 -9.01
C GLU A 33 28.57 5.86 -7.75
N GLN A 34 28.41 7.18 -7.94
CA GLN A 34 28.26 8.15 -6.88
C GLN A 34 27.13 9.14 -7.22
N LEU A 35 26.24 9.37 -6.27
CA LEU A 35 25.25 10.44 -6.32
C LEU A 35 25.42 11.34 -5.09
N ILE A 36 25.51 12.66 -5.28
CA ILE A 36 25.53 13.62 -4.19
C ILE A 36 24.30 14.53 -4.30
N ILE A 37 23.53 14.63 -3.22
CA ILE A 37 22.40 15.55 -3.10
C ILE A 37 22.84 16.66 -2.16
N ARG A 38 22.86 17.91 -2.67
CA ARG A 38 23.44 19.07 -1.99
C ARG A 38 22.41 19.94 -1.30
N GLY A 39 22.69 20.29 -0.06
CA GLY A 39 22.06 21.41 0.65
C GLY A 39 20.60 21.21 1.03
N VAL A 40 20.13 19.97 1.12
CA VAL A 40 18.74 19.65 1.45
C VAL A 40 18.45 19.84 2.94
N THR A 41 17.17 20.01 3.26
CA THR A 41 16.64 19.77 4.61
C THR A 41 16.22 18.30 4.68
N LEU A 42 16.90 17.50 5.50
CA LEU A 42 16.66 16.07 5.65
C LEU A 42 15.57 15.78 6.68
N ILE A 43 14.56 15.02 6.30
CA ILE A 43 13.62 14.32 7.17
C ILE A 43 13.96 12.84 7.09
N ASN A 44 14.59 12.29 8.12
CA ASN A 44 15.24 10.97 8.05
C ASN A 44 14.29 9.76 8.27
N GLY A 45 13.00 9.99 8.48
CA GLY A 45 12.00 8.93 8.65
C GLY A 45 11.91 8.32 10.05
N ASN A 46 12.74 8.72 11.01
CA ASN A 46 12.71 8.16 12.37
C ASN A 46 11.81 8.92 13.37
N GLY A 47 11.10 9.93 12.89
CA GLY A 47 10.23 10.80 13.71
C GLY A 47 10.96 11.99 14.35
N SER A 48 12.29 12.13 14.16
CA SER A 48 13.03 13.28 14.67
C SER A 48 12.80 14.54 13.82
N PRO A 49 13.02 15.75 14.39
CA PRO A 49 12.90 17.00 13.65
C PRO A 49 13.82 17.05 12.42
N PRO A 50 13.40 17.77 11.35
CA PRO A 50 14.23 17.98 10.17
C PRO A 50 15.56 18.66 10.50
N ILE A 51 16.61 18.28 9.79
CA ILE A 51 17.95 18.88 9.91
C ILE A 51 18.45 19.39 8.55
N GLY A 52 19.12 20.54 8.53
CA GLY A 52 19.67 21.07 7.26
C GLY A 52 20.40 22.41 7.46
N PRO A 53 21.15 22.86 6.42
CA PRO A 53 21.40 22.17 5.16
C PRO A 53 22.39 21.01 5.34
N VAL A 54 22.09 19.87 4.70
CA VAL A 54 22.98 18.69 4.66
C VAL A 54 23.28 18.26 3.22
N ASP A 55 24.47 17.68 3.02
CA ASP A 55 24.80 16.93 1.82
C ASP A 55 24.69 15.44 2.09
N ILE A 56 24.11 14.71 1.15
CA ILE A 56 23.98 13.26 1.21
C ILE A 56 24.75 12.64 0.06
N GLU A 57 25.66 11.73 0.38
CA GLU A 57 26.39 10.95 -0.61
C GLU A 57 25.86 9.52 -0.64
N VAL A 58 25.54 9.04 -1.83
CA VAL A 58 25.20 7.65 -2.11
C VAL A 58 26.29 7.06 -3.00
N LYS A 59 26.88 5.94 -2.56
CA LYS A 59 27.86 5.15 -3.32
C LYS A 59 27.36 3.72 -3.45
N ASN A 60 27.41 3.19 -4.66
CA ASN A 60 27.05 1.80 -4.92
C ASN A 60 25.71 1.40 -4.26
N ASN A 61 24.69 2.25 -4.38
CA ASN A 61 23.35 2.03 -3.84
C ASN A 61 23.23 2.06 -2.30
N ILE A 62 24.26 2.61 -1.62
CA ILE A 62 24.28 2.77 -0.14
C ILE A 62 24.47 4.25 0.20
N ILE A 63 23.71 4.76 1.14
CA ILE A 63 23.95 6.08 1.74
C ILE A 63 25.27 6.01 2.51
N SER A 64 26.36 6.54 1.92
CA SER A 64 27.72 6.47 2.47
C SER A 64 27.99 7.60 3.45
N LYS A 65 27.33 8.75 3.28
CA LYS A 65 27.59 9.93 4.11
C LYS A 65 26.38 10.86 4.19
N ILE A 66 26.14 11.38 5.39
CA ILE A 66 25.23 12.51 5.66
C ILE A 66 26.05 13.56 6.39
N GLN A 67 26.20 14.75 5.81
CA GLN A 67 27.11 15.77 6.36
C GLN A 67 26.40 17.13 6.43
N THR A 68 26.32 17.72 7.63
CA THR A 68 25.90 19.10 7.82
C THR A 68 26.91 20.06 7.20
N VAL A 69 26.47 20.95 6.31
CA VAL A 69 27.32 21.82 5.51
C VAL A 69 27.11 23.31 5.77
N GLY A 70 26.27 23.67 6.71
CA GLY A 70 25.99 25.07 7.05
C GLY A 70 24.90 25.21 8.10
N TYR A 71 24.32 26.39 8.14
CA TYR A 71 23.17 26.74 8.97
C TYR A 71 22.07 27.36 8.10
N PRO A 72 20.80 27.21 8.47
CA PRO A 72 19.70 27.83 7.74
C PRO A 72 19.91 29.36 7.61
N GLY A 73 19.67 29.90 6.40
CA GLY A 73 19.80 31.33 6.14
C GLY A 73 21.23 31.91 6.07
N ILE A 74 22.27 31.09 6.24
CA ILE A 74 23.66 31.53 6.15
C ILE A 74 24.26 31.04 4.83
N SER A 75 24.71 31.99 3.99
CA SER A 75 25.24 31.70 2.65
C SER A 75 26.61 30.97 2.68
N LYS A 76 27.41 31.14 3.73
CA LYS A 76 28.71 30.48 3.83
C LYS A 76 28.59 29.03 4.18
N ARG A 77 29.03 28.18 3.27
CA ARG A 77 28.91 26.74 3.30
C ARG A 77 30.23 26.07 3.69
N LYS A 78 30.17 25.05 4.57
CA LYS A 78 31.31 24.17 4.82
C LYS A 78 31.53 23.24 3.64
N PRO A 79 32.76 22.77 3.33
CA PRO A 79 33.00 21.76 2.31
C PRO A 79 32.20 20.48 2.59
N GLY A 80 31.54 19.96 1.55
CA GLY A 80 30.85 18.68 1.58
C GLY A 80 31.65 17.56 0.94
N PRO A 81 31.02 16.38 0.67
CA PRO A 81 31.64 15.30 -0.08
C PRO A 81 32.13 15.78 -1.46
N LYS A 82 33.28 15.27 -1.90
CA LYS A 82 33.82 15.62 -3.22
C LYS A 82 33.14 14.79 -4.31
N LEU A 83 32.79 15.44 -5.42
CA LEU A 83 32.26 14.77 -6.59
C LEU A 83 33.39 14.02 -7.30
N GLU A 84 33.20 12.72 -7.54
CA GLU A 84 34.11 11.87 -8.32
C GLU A 84 33.87 12.05 -9.83
N LYS A 85 34.79 11.61 -10.66
CA LYS A 85 34.78 11.84 -12.13
C LYS A 85 33.48 11.36 -12.79
N ASN A 86 32.95 10.20 -12.33
CA ASN A 86 31.70 9.58 -12.87
C ASN A 86 30.50 9.79 -11.94
N GLY A 87 30.62 10.70 -10.97
CA GLY A 87 29.52 10.99 -10.05
C GLY A 87 28.48 11.96 -10.65
N LYS A 88 27.30 11.91 -10.09
CA LYS A 88 26.19 12.85 -10.39
C LYS A 88 25.93 13.71 -9.16
N GLU A 89 25.69 14.99 -9.41
CA GLU A 89 25.30 15.94 -8.36
C GLU A 89 23.89 16.47 -8.65
N ILE A 90 23.08 16.56 -7.57
CA ILE A 90 21.74 17.18 -7.58
C ILE A 90 21.80 18.38 -6.63
N ASN A 91 21.41 19.54 -7.13
CA ASN A 91 21.23 20.72 -6.29
C ASN A 91 19.87 20.62 -5.57
N GLY A 92 19.91 20.42 -4.27
CA GLY A 92 18.73 20.33 -3.41
C GLY A 92 18.54 21.53 -2.47
N ASN A 93 19.21 22.65 -2.76
CA ASN A 93 19.03 23.86 -1.92
C ASN A 93 17.58 24.30 -1.86
N GLY A 94 17.04 24.48 -0.66
CA GLY A 94 15.64 24.82 -0.42
C GLY A 94 14.66 23.65 -0.53
N MET A 95 15.14 22.46 -0.84
CA MET A 95 14.29 21.25 -0.95
C MET A 95 14.36 20.42 0.33
N TYR A 96 13.33 19.61 0.54
CA TYR A 96 13.28 18.56 1.56
C TYR A 96 13.62 17.23 0.92
N LEU A 97 14.39 16.41 1.65
CA LEU A 97 14.69 15.05 1.26
C LEU A 97 14.15 14.06 2.31
N LEU A 98 13.45 13.05 1.85
CA LEU A 98 12.89 11.97 2.64
C LEU A 98 13.43 10.63 2.13
N PRO A 99 13.41 9.56 2.95
CA PRO A 99 13.52 8.20 2.42
C PRO A 99 12.38 7.93 1.45
N GLY A 100 12.62 7.09 0.44
CA GLY A 100 11.56 6.65 -0.45
C GLY A 100 10.46 5.91 0.33
N PHE A 101 9.21 6.14 -0.03
CA PHE A 101 8.06 5.54 0.62
C PHE A 101 7.96 4.04 0.34
N ILE A 102 7.37 3.32 1.30
CA ILE A 102 7.11 1.88 1.25
C ILE A 102 5.60 1.66 1.25
N ASP A 103 5.05 1.13 0.14
CA ASP A 103 3.66 0.71 0.09
C ASP A 103 3.56 -0.76 0.55
N MET A 104 3.01 -0.97 1.75
CA MET A 104 2.90 -2.30 2.36
C MET A 104 1.72 -3.11 1.82
N HIS A 105 0.89 -2.52 0.94
CA HIS A 105 -0.23 -3.19 0.29
C HIS A 105 -0.36 -2.71 -1.17
N GLY A 106 0.65 -3.00 -1.98
CA GLY A 106 0.74 -2.51 -3.35
C GLY A 106 0.43 -3.59 -4.39
N HIS A 107 -0.77 -3.62 -4.96
CA HIS A 107 -1.12 -4.50 -6.07
C HIS A 107 -0.50 -4.04 -7.40
N ILE A 108 0.25 -4.91 -8.07
CA ILE A 108 0.88 -4.63 -9.38
C ILE A 108 -0.14 -4.79 -10.51
N GLY A 109 -1.16 -3.95 -10.53
CA GLY A 109 -2.23 -4.00 -11.52
C GLY A 109 -3.04 -5.29 -11.48
N GLY A 110 -3.94 -5.47 -12.44
CA GLY A 110 -4.77 -6.64 -12.55
C GLY A 110 -5.39 -6.79 -13.94
N VAL A 111 -5.71 -8.02 -14.34
CA VAL A 111 -6.35 -8.29 -15.63
C VAL A 111 -7.73 -7.65 -15.71
N SER A 112 -8.51 -7.74 -14.63
CA SER A 112 -9.84 -7.14 -14.54
C SER A 112 -9.83 -5.61 -14.60
N GLN A 113 -8.78 -4.98 -14.08
CA GLN A 113 -8.56 -3.53 -14.14
C GLN A 113 -8.01 -3.08 -15.50
N GLY A 114 -7.47 -3.99 -16.31
CA GLY A 114 -6.73 -3.64 -17.53
C GLY A 114 -5.52 -2.74 -17.25
N ALA A 115 -4.94 -2.83 -16.05
CA ALA A 115 -3.80 -2.04 -15.62
C ALA A 115 -2.52 -2.89 -15.69
N GLU A 116 -1.64 -2.52 -16.60
CA GLU A 116 -0.35 -3.22 -16.77
C GLU A 116 0.71 -2.68 -15.79
N PRO A 117 1.71 -3.50 -15.43
CA PRO A 117 2.74 -3.13 -14.46
C PRO A 117 3.48 -1.83 -14.76
N ASP A 118 3.78 -1.55 -16.01
CA ASP A 118 4.49 -0.33 -16.41
C ASP A 118 3.73 0.95 -16.05
N TYR A 119 2.41 0.95 -16.25
CA TYR A 119 1.55 2.06 -15.84
C TYR A 119 1.53 2.22 -14.31
N VAL A 120 1.38 1.12 -13.58
CA VAL A 120 1.35 1.12 -12.11
C VAL A 120 2.68 1.62 -11.53
N PHE A 121 3.79 1.11 -12.05
CA PHE A 121 5.14 1.49 -11.60
C PHE A 121 5.45 2.97 -11.84
N LYS A 122 5.05 3.51 -12.99
CA LYS A 122 5.21 4.94 -13.29
C LYS A 122 4.47 5.82 -12.29
N LEU A 123 3.23 5.48 -11.97
CA LEU A 123 2.45 6.21 -10.98
C LEU A 123 3.05 6.08 -9.57
N TRP A 124 3.47 4.90 -9.16
CA TRP A 124 4.13 4.71 -7.86
C TRP A 124 5.43 5.51 -7.76
N MET A 125 6.31 5.37 -8.74
CA MET A 125 7.59 6.09 -8.74
C MET A 125 7.41 7.61 -8.78
N ALA A 126 6.43 8.13 -9.52
CA ALA A 126 6.10 9.55 -9.56
C ALA A 126 5.63 10.11 -8.20
N HIS A 127 5.06 9.25 -7.34
CA HIS A 127 4.64 9.61 -5.98
C HIS A 127 5.67 9.26 -4.89
N GLY A 128 6.92 8.90 -5.31
CA GLY A 128 8.00 8.60 -4.36
C GLY A 128 7.91 7.24 -3.68
N ILE A 129 7.07 6.33 -4.16
CA ILE A 129 6.98 4.95 -3.66
C ILE A 129 8.10 4.14 -4.31
N THR A 130 9.13 3.81 -3.54
CA THR A 130 10.36 3.14 -4.01
C THR A 130 10.47 1.69 -3.59
N THR A 131 9.56 1.24 -2.75
CA THR A 131 9.45 -0.16 -2.31
C THR A 131 7.98 -0.54 -2.16
N VAL A 132 7.63 -1.75 -2.58
CA VAL A 132 6.28 -2.29 -2.43
C VAL A 132 6.31 -3.71 -1.88
N ARG A 133 5.39 -4.01 -1.00
CA ARG A 133 4.98 -5.37 -0.68
C ARG A 133 3.77 -5.73 -1.53
N GLU A 134 3.96 -6.65 -2.49
CA GLU A 134 2.89 -7.11 -3.36
C GLU A 134 2.16 -8.29 -2.67
N PRO A 135 0.87 -8.09 -2.31
CA PRO A 135 0.15 -9.02 -1.43
C PRO A 135 -0.58 -10.13 -2.21
N SER A 136 0.00 -10.66 -3.30
CA SER A 136 -0.58 -11.77 -4.08
C SER A 136 -1.70 -11.37 -5.06
N GLY A 137 -1.40 -10.49 -6.03
CA GLY A 137 -2.37 -10.11 -7.06
C GLY A 137 -2.36 -11.03 -8.29
N ARG A 138 -1.22 -11.15 -8.97
CA ARG A 138 -1.09 -11.84 -10.28
C ARG A 138 -0.32 -13.18 -10.21
N GLY A 139 -0.08 -13.69 -9.01
CA GLY A 139 0.64 -14.95 -8.76
C GLY A 139 2.15 -14.78 -8.60
N LEU A 140 2.75 -15.73 -7.86
CA LEU A 140 4.14 -15.64 -7.42
C LEU A 140 5.13 -15.56 -8.58
N ASP A 141 5.03 -16.44 -9.58
CA ASP A 141 5.96 -16.49 -10.71
C ASP A 141 5.99 -15.18 -11.51
N PHE A 142 4.83 -14.55 -11.68
CA PHE A 142 4.73 -13.26 -12.37
C PHE A 142 5.44 -12.16 -11.58
N THR A 143 5.19 -12.09 -10.28
CA THR A 143 5.76 -11.08 -9.41
C THR A 143 7.26 -11.25 -9.24
N LEU A 144 7.76 -12.49 -9.13
CA LEU A 144 9.20 -12.78 -9.07
C LEU A 144 9.94 -12.35 -10.34
N LYS A 145 9.33 -12.52 -11.52
CA LYS A 145 9.93 -12.01 -12.79
C LYS A 145 10.06 -10.49 -12.77
N LEU A 146 9.07 -9.77 -12.27
CA LEU A 146 9.12 -8.30 -12.15
C LEU A 146 10.14 -7.87 -11.07
N LYS A 147 10.21 -8.56 -9.95
CA LYS A 147 11.20 -8.36 -8.89
C LYS A 147 12.64 -8.44 -9.44
N GLU A 148 12.94 -9.49 -10.22
CA GLU A 148 14.26 -9.67 -10.84
C GLU A 148 14.57 -8.58 -11.88
N LYS A 149 13.59 -8.16 -12.68
CA LYS A 149 13.75 -7.05 -13.62
C LYS A 149 14.01 -5.73 -12.90
N SER A 150 13.27 -5.44 -11.83
CA SER A 150 13.49 -4.25 -10.99
C SER A 150 14.89 -4.27 -10.36
N LYS A 151 15.29 -5.40 -9.75
CA LYS A 151 16.60 -5.58 -9.14
C LYS A 151 17.77 -5.34 -10.12
N LYS A 152 17.57 -5.70 -11.39
CA LYS A 152 18.58 -5.52 -12.46
C LYS A 152 18.50 -4.14 -13.13
N ASN A 153 17.63 -3.24 -12.67
CA ASN A 153 17.33 -1.96 -13.31
C ASN A 153 16.96 -2.08 -14.81
N SER A 154 16.37 -3.20 -15.21
CA SER A 154 15.91 -3.42 -16.59
C SER A 154 14.50 -2.88 -16.86
N ILE A 155 13.82 -2.42 -15.82
CA ILE A 155 12.56 -1.69 -15.84
C ILE A 155 12.60 -0.57 -14.79
N ILE A 156 11.82 0.49 -15.01
CA ILE A 156 11.58 1.52 -13.99
C ILE A 156 10.48 1.01 -13.07
N ALA A 157 10.84 0.62 -11.87
CA ALA A 157 9.92 0.04 -10.90
C ALA A 157 10.46 0.21 -9.47
N PRO A 158 9.59 0.22 -8.45
CA PRO A 158 10.02 0.14 -7.06
C PRO A 158 10.68 -1.23 -6.78
N ARG A 159 11.39 -1.34 -5.66
CA ARG A 159 11.78 -2.66 -5.12
C ARG A 159 10.55 -3.46 -4.73
N ILE A 160 10.49 -4.74 -5.13
CA ILE A 160 9.30 -5.58 -4.96
C ILE A 160 9.58 -6.69 -3.95
N PHE A 161 8.71 -6.80 -2.93
CA PHE A 161 8.62 -7.97 -2.07
C PHE A 161 7.39 -8.78 -2.46
N SER A 162 7.61 -10.02 -2.90
CA SER A 162 6.57 -10.89 -3.48
C SER A 162 5.96 -11.79 -2.42
N TYR A 163 4.71 -11.54 -2.05
CA TYR A 163 3.95 -12.44 -1.19
C TYR A 163 3.06 -13.35 -2.04
N THR A 164 2.72 -14.53 -1.50
CA THR A 164 1.81 -15.47 -2.15
C THR A 164 0.57 -15.69 -1.29
N GLY A 165 -0.60 -15.85 -1.92
CA GLY A 165 -1.90 -15.90 -1.23
C GLY A 165 -2.24 -17.27 -0.67
N PHE A 166 -2.59 -17.34 0.61
CA PHE A 166 -3.11 -18.50 1.32
C PHE A 166 -4.55 -18.29 1.76
N GLY A 167 -5.45 -19.21 1.48
CA GLY A 167 -6.85 -19.10 1.91
C GLY A 167 -7.80 -20.04 1.18
N SER A 168 -9.09 -19.75 1.28
CA SER A 168 -10.16 -20.49 0.61
C SER A 168 -9.93 -20.58 -0.90
N GLY A 169 -10.19 -21.71 -1.49
CA GLY A 169 -9.96 -21.99 -2.92
C GLY A 169 -8.60 -22.62 -3.25
N LYS A 170 -7.73 -22.85 -2.28
CA LYS A 170 -6.44 -23.53 -2.48
C LYS A 170 -6.50 -25.06 -2.28
N ASN A 171 -7.68 -25.63 -2.04
CA ASN A 171 -7.89 -27.07 -1.75
C ASN A 171 -7.00 -27.61 -0.61
N ILE A 172 -6.75 -26.78 0.40
CA ILE A 172 -5.96 -27.14 1.60
C ILE A 172 -6.95 -27.53 2.68
N ASN A 173 -7.02 -28.83 2.97
CA ASN A 173 -8.02 -29.42 3.87
C ASN A 173 -7.42 -30.01 5.14
N THR A 174 -6.09 -30.14 5.21
CA THR A 174 -5.38 -30.68 6.38
C THR A 174 -4.23 -29.78 6.81
N THR A 175 -3.83 -29.90 8.07
CA THR A 175 -2.70 -29.16 8.64
C THR A 175 -1.39 -29.48 7.93
N ASP A 176 -1.19 -30.74 7.49
CA ASP A 176 0.01 -31.16 6.76
C ASP A 176 0.07 -30.55 5.36
N GLN A 177 -1.06 -30.50 4.65
CA GLN A 177 -1.16 -29.79 3.38
C GLN A 177 -0.87 -28.28 3.54
N ALA A 178 -1.32 -27.68 4.64
CA ALA A 178 -1.04 -26.28 4.93
C ALA A 178 0.47 -26.03 5.12
N ARG A 179 1.14 -26.84 5.93
CA ARG A 179 2.59 -26.78 6.15
C ARG A 179 3.38 -27.01 4.86
N GLU A 180 2.99 -28.03 4.09
CA GLU A 180 3.63 -28.35 2.81
C GLU A 180 3.49 -27.18 1.81
N TRP A 181 2.28 -26.59 1.71
CA TRP A 181 2.03 -25.44 0.85
C TRP A 181 2.95 -24.27 1.21
N VAL A 182 3.11 -23.97 2.50
CA VAL A 182 4.00 -22.90 2.97
C VAL A 182 5.45 -23.21 2.59
N ARG A 183 5.96 -24.42 2.85
CA ARG A 183 7.32 -24.84 2.49
C ARG A 183 7.58 -24.72 0.99
N ASN A 184 6.64 -25.15 0.16
CA ASN A 184 6.77 -25.09 -1.30
C ASN A 184 6.86 -23.67 -1.81
N ASN A 185 6.05 -22.74 -1.29
CA ASN A 185 6.10 -21.34 -1.70
C ASN A 185 7.37 -20.63 -1.20
N ALA A 186 7.83 -20.94 0.01
CA ALA A 186 9.12 -20.47 0.50
C ALA A 186 10.27 -20.93 -0.39
N LYS A 187 10.31 -22.21 -0.76
CA LYS A 187 11.32 -22.79 -1.67
C LYS A 187 11.27 -22.12 -3.06
N ASN A 188 10.09 -21.74 -3.52
CA ASN A 188 9.89 -21.07 -4.81
C ASN A 188 10.23 -19.56 -4.77
N GLY A 189 10.70 -19.03 -3.62
CA GLY A 189 11.22 -17.66 -3.52
C GLY A 189 10.21 -16.60 -3.07
N ALA A 190 9.08 -16.99 -2.47
CA ALA A 190 8.19 -16.05 -1.83
C ALA A 190 8.91 -15.32 -0.67
N ASP A 191 8.77 -13.99 -0.58
CA ASP A 191 9.29 -13.20 0.55
C ASP A 191 8.40 -13.29 1.78
N GLY A 192 7.15 -13.72 1.60
CA GLY A 192 6.15 -13.87 2.65
C GLY A 192 4.84 -14.46 2.14
N ILE A 193 3.90 -14.59 3.06
CA ILE A 193 2.58 -15.16 2.76
C ILE A 193 1.48 -14.17 3.14
N LYS A 194 0.56 -13.94 2.21
CA LYS A 194 -0.69 -13.21 2.41
C LYS A 194 -1.81 -14.18 2.73
N PHE A 195 -2.30 -14.12 3.96
CA PHE A 195 -3.43 -14.91 4.42
C PHE A 195 -4.76 -14.20 4.16
N PHE A 196 -5.82 -15.00 3.89
CA PHE A 196 -7.19 -14.53 3.74
C PHE A 196 -8.17 -15.20 4.71
N GLY A 197 -7.78 -16.31 5.30
CA GLY A 197 -8.56 -17.09 6.23
C GLY A 197 -8.71 -18.54 5.79
N ALA A 198 -8.83 -19.41 6.78
CA ALA A 198 -9.14 -20.84 6.66
C ALA A 198 -9.77 -21.32 7.98
N SER A 199 -9.96 -22.64 8.17
CA SER A 199 -10.32 -23.15 9.48
C SER A 199 -9.22 -22.85 10.52
N PRO A 200 -9.55 -22.69 11.80
CA PRO A 200 -8.58 -22.35 12.85
C PRO A 200 -7.32 -23.23 12.85
N GLU A 201 -7.48 -24.53 12.70
CA GLU A 201 -6.38 -25.52 12.72
C GLU A 201 -5.44 -25.34 11.52
N ILE A 202 -6.01 -25.07 10.35
CA ILE A 202 -5.27 -24.85 9.11
C ILE A 202 -4.52 -23.50 9.16
N MET A 203 -5.19 -22.43 9.64
CA MET A 203 -4.55 -21.14 9.84
C MET A 203 -3.38 -21.23 10.80
N LYS A 204 -3.59 -21.88 11.96
CA LYS A 204 -2.54 -22.08 12.96
C LYS A 204 -1.35 -22.84 12.37
N ALA A 205 -1.59 -23.97 11.72
CA ALA A 205 -0.53 -24.80 11.14
C ALA A 205 0.28 -24.05 10.06
N ALA A 206 -0.38 -23.27 9.22
CA ALA A 206 0.28 -22.46 8.19
C ALA A 206 1.11 -21.33 8.79
N LEU A 207 0.60 -20.61 9.78
CA LEU A 207 1.32 -19.53 10.46
C LEU A 207 2.53 -20.04 11.25
N GLU A 208 2.39 -21.16 11.98
CA GLU A 208 3.50 -21.81 12.69
C GLU A 208 4.63 -22.21 11.73
N GLU A 209 4.29 -22.81 10.57
CA GLU A 209 5.29 -23.19 9.57
C GLU A 209 5.94 -21.97 8.91
N ASN A 210 5.15 -20.93 8.62
CA ASN A 210 5.65 -19.67 8.11
C ASN A 210 6.71 -19.05 9.04
N ASN A 211 6.41 -19.00 10.34
CA ASN A 211 7.33 -18.48 11.36
C ASN A 211 8.58 -19.33 11.51
N LYS A 212 8.44 -20.67 11.50
CA LYS A 212 9.57 -21.60 11.53
C LYS A 212 10.55 -21.38 10.37
N LEU A 213 10.05 -20.97 9.21
CA LEU A 213 10.86 -20.66 8.04
C LEU A 213 11.39 -19.21 8.04
N GLY A 214 11.06 -18.40 9.05
CA GLY A 214 11.48 -16.99 9.15
C GLY A 214 10.80 -16.06 8.15
N LEU A 215 9.71 -16.51 7.49
CA LEU A 215 8.95 -15.68 6.57
C LEU A 215 8.07 -14.68 7.31
N LYS A 216 7.87 -13.52 6.70
CA LYS A 216 6.88 -12.55 7.17
C LYS A 216 5.49 -12.89 6.62
N SER A 217 4.46 -12.39 7.28
CA SER A 217 3.07 -12.69 6.91
C SER A 217 2.18 -11.47 7.04
N ALA A 218 1.17 -11.39 6.18
CA ALA A 218 0.13 -10.39 6.22
C ALA A 218 -1.23 -11.09 6.13
N CYS A 219 -2.28 -10.50 6.68
CA CYS A 219 -3.62 -11.09 6.59
C CYS A 219 -4.71 -10.06 6.30
N HIS A 220 -5.45 -10.25 5.19
CA HIS A 220 -6.79 -9.74 5.04
C HIS A 220 -7.73 -10.74 5.70
N HIS A 221 -8.20 -10.48 6.91
CA HIS A 221 -9.11 -11.39 7.60
C HIS A 221 -10.47 -11.41 6.89
N ALA A 222 -10.81 -12.52 6.22
CA ALA A 222 -12.09 -12.62 5.54
C ALA A 222 -13.27 -12.59 6.54
N GLN A 223 -14.23 -11.73 6.32
CA GLN A 223 -15.40 -11.54 7.21
C GLN A 223 -16.12 -12.84 7.59
N MET A 224 -16.12 -13.84 6.70
CA MET A 224 -16.73 -15.16 6.92
C MET A 224 -15.94 -16.02 7.91
N SER A 225 -14.70 -15.69 8.22
CA SER A 225 -13.81 -16.50 9.06
C SER A 225 -13.59 -15.90 10.46
N VAL A 226 -13.77 -14.59 10.62
CA VAL A 226 -13.32 -13.83 11.80
C VAL A 226 -14.09 -14.15 13.10
N ALA A 227 -15.30 -14.68 13.00
CA ALA A 227 -16.03 -15.16 14.18
C ALA A 227 -15.33 -16.35 14.88
N ARG A 228 -14.58 -17.16 14.12
CA ARG A 228 -13.83 -18.31 14.64
C ARG A 228 -12.33 -18.06 14.78
N TRP A 229 -11.80 -17.11 14.00
CA TRP A 229 -10.39 -16.79 13.95
C TRP A 229 -10.20 -15.29 13.66
N ASN A 230 -10.23 -14.49 14.71
CA ASN A 230 -10.04 -13.04 14.63
C ASN A 230 -8.56 -12.63 14.72
N VAL A 231 -8.27 -11.34 14.80
CA VAL A 231 -6.91 -10.80 14.83
C VAL A 231 -6.07 -11.31 16.00
N LEU A 232 -6.66 -11.48 17.21
CA LEU A 232 -5.91 -12.00 18.37
C LEU A 232 -5.45 -13.44 18.17
N HIS A 233 -6.30 -14.30 17.57
CA HIS A 233 -5.90 -15.66 17.25
C HIS A 233 -4.73 -15.68 16.25
N SER A 234 -4.78 -14.82 15.23
CA SER A 234 -3.72 -14.69 14.25
C SER A 234 -2.42 -14.16 14.85
N ALA A 235 -2.50 -13.10 15.67
CA ALA A 235 -1.33 -12.51 16.35
C ALA A 235 -0.66 -13.52 17.29
N ARG A 236 -1.44 -14.24 18.12
CA ARG A 236 -0.95 -15.30 19.00
C ARG A 236 -0.31 -16.48 18.23
N ALA A 237 -0.76 -16.74 17.02
CA ALA A 237 -0.15 -17.75 16.13
C ALA A 237 1.05 -17.19 15.35
N GLY A 238 1.44 -15.93 15.57
CA GLY A 238 2.63 -15.30 15.02
C GLY A 238 2.43 -14.65 13.65
N LEU A 239 1.20 -14.25 13.29
CA LEU A 239 0.97 -13.36 12.15
C LEU A 239 1.73 -12.05 12.37
N THR A 240 2.47 -11.59 11.34
CA THR A 240 3.31 -10.39 11.47
C THR A 240 2.50 -9.10 11.33
N SER A 241 1.55 -9.03 10.38
CA SER A 241 0.73 -7.85 10.15
C SER A 241 -0.68 -8.19 9.71
N MET A 242 -1.62 -7.32 10.05
CA MET A 242 -2.94 -7.32 9.44
C MET A 242 -3.11 -6.15 8.48
N GLU A 243 -3.98 -6.35 7.50
CA GLU A 243 -4.43 -5.37 6.55
C GLU A 243 -5.85 -4.92 6.93
N HIS A 244 -6.16 -3.64 6.63
CA HIS A 244 -7.49 -3.12 6.87
C HIS A 244 -7.89 -3.19 8.36
N TRP A 245 -9.02 -3.84 8.66
CA TRP A 245 -9.57 -3.87 10.02
C TRP A 245 -10.44 -5.09 10.35
N TYR A 246 -10.82 -5.92 9.38
CA TYR A 246 -11.64 -7.11 9.66
C TYR A 246 -10.93 -8.05 10.65
N GLY A 247 -11.68 -8.56 11.59
CA GLY A 247 -11.16 -9.35 12.71
C GLY A 247 -10.77 -8.52 13.93
N LEU A 248 -10.61 -7.20 13.79
CA LEU A 248 -10.31 -6.30 14.90
C LEU A 248 -11.57 -5.92 15.71
N PRO A 249 -12.69 -5.45 15.08
CA PRO A 249 -13.95 -5.29 15.79
C PRO A 249 -14.44 -6.58 16.45
N GLU A 250 -14.27 -7.74 15.78
CA GLU A 250 -14.67 -9.04 16.30
C GLU A 250 -13.86 -9.45 17.55
N ALA A 251 -12.60 -9.06 17.63
CA ALA A 251 -11.80 -9.24 18.85
C ALA A 251 -12.25 -8.31 19.99
N LEU A 252 -12.93 -7.23 19.65
CA LEU A 252 -13.47 -6.23 20.59
C LEU A 252 -14.93 -6.47 20.98
N PHE A 253 -15.57 -7.53 20.53
CA PHE A 253 -16.94 -7.85 20.95
C PHE A 253 -16.96 -8.26 22.42
N THR A 254 -17.98 -7.77 23.17
CA THR A 254 -18.12 -8.05 24.60
C THR A 254 -19.26 -9.00 24.92
N ASN A 255 -20.39 -8.85 24.22
CA ASN A 255 -21.62 -9.60 24.49
C ASN A 255 -22.00 -10.59 23.39
N GLN A 256 -21.14 -10.75 22.39
CA GLN A 256 -21.35 -11.62 21.23
C GLN A 256 -20.01 -12.12 20.69
N THR A 257 -20.02 -13.20 19.93
CA THR A 257 -18.84 -13.78 19.26
C THR A 257 -18.96 -13.74 17.75
N ILE A 258 -20.14 -13.44 17.22
CA ILE A 258 -20.43 -13.33 15.78
C ILE A 258 -21.01 -11.97 15.46
N GLN A 259 -20.80 -11.53 14.24
CA GLN A 259 -21.33 -10.28 13.73
C GLN A 259 -22.86 -10.28 13.72
N ASN A 260 -23.47 -9.16 14.06
CA ASN A 260 -24.92 -8.98 14.00
C ASN A 260 -25.36 -8.62 12.57
N TYR A 261 -25.34 -9.59 11.68
CA TYR A 261 -25.81 -9.43 10.31
C TYR A 261 -27.32 -9.70 10.21
N PRO A 262 -28.03 -9.02 9.27
CA PRO A 262 -29.46 -9.29 9.06
C PRO A 262 -29.70 -10.70 8.54
N PRO A 263 -30.88 -11.30 8.78
CA PRO A 263 -31.17 -12.69 8.37
C PRO A 263 -31.04 -12.96 6.86
N ASN A 264 -31.20 -11.93 6.02
CA ASN A 264 -31.05 -12.01 4.57
C ASN A 264 -29.66 -11.67 4.07
N TYR A 265 -28.66 -11.57 4.96
CA TYR A 265 -27.29 -11.26 4.57
C TYR A 265 -26.70 -12.31 3.61
N ASN A 266 -26.07 -11.82 2.54
CA ASN A 266 -25.39 -12.68 1.58
C ASN A 266 -23.98 -12.14 1.32
N TYR A 267 -22.97 -12.88 1.78
CA TYR A 267 -21.56 -12.55 1.61
C TYR A 267 -21.12 -12.42 0.15
N GLN A 268 -21.75 -13.15 -0.78
CA GLN A 268 -21.44 -13.09 -2.21
C GLN A 268 -22.01 -11.84 -2.91
N ASN A 269 -22.88 -11.10 -2.25
CA ASN A 269 -23.35 -9.81 -2.70
C ASN A 269 -22.41 -8.72 -2.17
N GLU A 270 -21.55 -8.18 -3.01
CA GLU A 270 -20.55 -7.17 -2.63
C GLU A 270 -21.19 -5.93 -1.98
N GLN A 271 -22.34 -5.50 -2.47
CA GLN A 271 -23.04 -4.37 -1.87
C GLN A 271 -23.50 -4.67 -0.43
N HIS A 272 -24.12 -5.82 -0.21
CA HIS A 272 -24.58 -6.28 1.11
C HIS A 272 -23.40 -6.44 2.08
N ARG A 273 -22.32 -7.04 1.57
CA ARG A 273 -21.10 -7.28 2.31
C ARG A 273 -20.50 -5.99 2.86
N PHE A 274 -20.38 -4.96 2.04
CA PHE A 274 -19.79 -3.69 2.45
C PHE A 274 -20.76 -2.77 3.19
N GLU A 275 -22.07 -2.86 2.92
CA GLU A 275 -23.08 -2.17 3.70
C GLU A 275 -23.03 -2.58 5.17
N GLU A 276 -23.05 -3.88 5.45
CA GLU A 276 -23.00 -4.41 6.80
C GLU A 276 -21.60 -4.24 7.45
N ALA A 277 -20.53 -4.24 6.65
CA ALA A 277 -19.20 -3.94 7.14
C ALA A 277 -19.11 -2.54 7.81
N GLY A 278 -19.81 -1.55 7.28
CA GLY A 278 -19.89 -0.20 7.84
C GLY A 278 -20.49 -0.11 9.24
N LYS A 279 -21.07 -1.21 9.75
CA LYS A 279 -21.70 -1.28 11.10
C LYS A 279 -20.86 -2.05 12.12
N LEU A 280 -19.73 -2.65 11.73
CA LEU A 280 -19.01 -3.60 12.60
C LEU A 280 -18.31 -2.93 13.77
N TRP A 281 -17.66 -1.79 13.58
CA TRP A 281 -17.03 -1.06 14.68
C TRP A 281 -18.03 -0.53 15.73
N GLN A 282 -19.30 -0.35 15.36
CA GLN A 282 -20.37 0.05 16.29
C GLN A 282 -20.80 -1.09 17.22
N GLN A 283 -20.42 -2.34 16.90
CA GLN A 283 -20.65 -3.53 17.71
C GLN A 283 -19.48 -3.81 18.69
N ALA A 284 -18.35 -3.15 18.48
CA ALA A 284 -17.14 -3.29 19.31
C ALA A 284 -17.31 -2.65 20.69
N ALA A 285 -16.45 -3.03 21.63
CA ALA A 285 -16.29 -2.37 22.91
C ALA A 285 -16.11 -0.86 22.73
N LYS A 286 -16.63 -0.08 23.65
CA LYS A 286 -16.47 1.38 23.62
C LYS A 286 -14.97 1.76 23.71
N PRO A 287 -14.53 2.80 23.00
CA PRO A 287 -13.19 3.32 23.14
C PRO A 287 -12.82 3.55 24.62
N TYR A 288 -11.59 3.18 24.97
CA TYR A 288 -11.01 3.32 26.31
C TYR A 288 -11.62 2.43 27.41
N SER A 289 -12.57 1.54 27.10
CA SER A 289 -13.05 0.52 28.05
C SER A 289 -11.96 -0.52 28.33
N ASP A 290 -12.11 -1.28 29.42
CA ASP A 290 -11.12 -2.30 29.82
C ASP A 290 -10.90 -3.33 28.71
N HIS A 291 -11.95 -3.82 28.04
CA HIS A 291 -11.80 -4.79 26.97
C HIS A 291 -11.07 -4.18 25.74
N TRP A 292 -11.41 -2.94 25.37
CA TRP A 292 -10.68 -2.20 24.34
C TRP A 292 -9.19 -2.09 24.66
N ASN A 293 -8.86 -1.72 25.89
CA ASN A 293 -7.49 -1.58 26.35
C ASN A 293 -6.77 -2.92 26.38
N ASN A 294 -7.41 -3.98 26.84
CA ASN A 294 -6.82 -5.31 26.93
C ASN A 294 -6.45 -5.88 25.55
N VAL A 295 -7.37 -5.78 24.57
CA VAL A 295 -7.08 -6.21 23.19
C VAL A 295 -5.93 -5.41 22.58
N MET A 296 -5.91 -4.11 22.79
CA MET A 296 -4.85 -3.24 22.28
C MET A 296 -3.49 -3.57 22.90
N ASN A 297 -3.43 -3.70 24.22
CA ASN A 297 -2.21 -4.01 24.94
C ASN A 297 -1.64 -5.38 24.51
N GLU A 298 -2.48 -6.39 24.39
CA GLU A 298 -2.07 -7.71 23.94
C GLU A 298 -1.46 -7.69 22.52
N LEU A 299 -2.07 -6.95 21.58
CA LEU A 299 -1.51 -6.80 20.24
C LEU A 299 -0.15 -6.09 20.26
N ILE A 300 0.04 -5.10 21.15
CA ILE A 300 1.32 -4.40 21.34
C ILE A 300 2.37 -5.35 21.93
N GLU A 301 2.02 -6.13 22.95
CA GLU A 301 2.91 -7.11 23.57
C GLU A 301 3.37 -8.19 22.60
N LEU A 302 2.51 -8.56 21.63
CA LEU A 302 2.82 -9.49 20.56
C LEU A 302 3.63 -8.86 19.40
N ASP A 303 4.08 -7.60 19.52
CA ASP A 303 4.78 -6.83 18.46
C ASP A 303 4.03 -6.82 17.13
N PHE A 304 2.71 -6.75 17.18
CA PHE A 304 1.84 -6.88 16.03
C PHE A 304 1.80 -5.59 15.20
N THR A 305 1.82 -5.71 13.88
CA THR A 305 1.78 -4.57 12.96
C THR A 305 0.38 -4.43 12.37
N ILE A 306 -0.13 -3.20 12.28
CA ILE A 306 -1.39 -2.90 11.60
C ILE A 306 -1.09 -1.99 10.39
N ASP A 307 -1.54 -2.42 9.22
CA ASP A 307 -1.56 -1.66 7.98
C ASP A 307 -3.02 -1.26 7.67
N PRO A 308 -3.47 -0.06 8.08
CA PRO A 308 -4.89 0.25 8.08
C PRO A 308 -5.49 0.38 6.68
N THR A 309 -4.72 0.87 5.69
CA THR A 309 -5.25 1.13 4.34
C THR A 309 -6.59 1.89 4.36
N PHE A 310 -6.67 2.97 5.11
CA PHE A 310 -7.90 3.77 5.23
C PHE A 310 -8.48 4.18 3.88
N ASN A 311 -7.62 4.51 2.93
CA ASN A 311 -8.02 5.00 1.62
C ASN A 311 -8.95 4.03 0.88
N ILE A 312 -8.74 2.69 0.99
CA ILE A 312 -9.53 1.73 0.18
C ILE A 312 -11.02 1.79 0.45
N TYR A 313 -11.42 2.13 1.67
CA TYR A 313 -12.83 2.25 2.04
C TYR A 313 -13.33 3.70 2.07
N GLU A 314 -12.52 4.68 1.69
CA GLU A 314 -12.91 6.10 1.76
C GLU A 314 -14.18 6.39 0.95
N ALA A 315 -14.33 5.79 -0.23
CA ALA A 315 -15.52 5.92 -1.04
C ALA A 315 -16.81 5.47 -0.33
N SER A 316 -16.70 4.59 0.66
CA SER A 316 -17.85 4.15 1.46
C SER A 316 -18.40 5.23 2.38
N ARG A 317 -17.56 6.16 2.83
CA ARG A 317 -17.97 7.31 3.65
C ARG A 317 -18.12 8.61 2.86
N ASP A 318 -17.50 8.71 1.69
CA ASP A 318 -17.54 9.88 0.81
C ASP A 318 -17.32 9.47 -0.65
N LEU A 319 -18.36 8.92 -1.25
CA LEU A 319 -18.34 8.46 -2.64
C LEU A 319 -18.06 9.61 -3.62
N HIS A 320 -18.63 10.79 -3.36
CA HIS A 320 -18.47 11.95 -4.24
C HIS A 320 -17.01 12.39 -4.35
N ARG A 321 -16.31 12.45 -3.24
CA ARG A 321 -14.90 12.82 -3.19
C ARG A 321 -14.04 11.79 -3.93
N ALA A 322 -14.21 10.51 -3.62
CA ALA A 322 -13.43 9.45 -4.24
C ALA A 322 -13.63 9.39 -5.76
N ARG A 323 -14.88 9.48 -6.22
CA ARG A 323 -15.23 9.38 -7.64
C ARG A 323 -14.85 10.63 -8.46
N ARG A 324 -14.78 11.81 -7.85
CA ARG A 324 -14.50 13.10 -8.52
C ARG A 324 -13.14 13.67 -8.19
N ALA A 325 -12.23 12.85 -7.70
CA ALA A 325 -10.87 13.28 -7.45
C ALA A 325 -10.22 13.77 -8.76
N GLU A 326 -9.52 14.89 -8.69
CA GLU A 326 -9.01 15.63 -9.86
C GLU A 326 -8.09 14.80 -10.77
N TRP A 327 -7.34 13.86 -10.19
CA TRP A 327 -6.44 12.99 -10.94
C TRP A 327 -7.14 11.98 -11.87
N HIS A 328 -8.45 11.77 -11.72
CA HIS A 328 -9.15 10.80 -12.54
C HIS A 328 -9.24 11.20 -14.02
N GLU A 329 -9.35 12.48 -14.32
CA GLU A 329 -9.47 12.96 -15.70
C GLU A 329 -8.21 12.68 -16.52
N GLU A 330 -7.02 12.80 -15.91
CA GLU A 330 -5.76 12.69 -16.63
C GLU A 330 -5.11 11.31 -16.52
N TYR A 331 -5.26 10.62 -15.38
CA TYR A 331 -4.45 9.46 -15.05
C TYR A 331 -5.22 8.14 -14.99
N THR A 332 -6.54 8.15 -14.85
CA THR A 332 -7.31 6.90 -14.75
C THR A 332 -7.59 6.30 -16.13
N LEU A 333 -7.12 5.08 -16.36
CA LEU A 333 -7.37 4.35 -17.60
C LEU A 333 -8.88 4.12 -17.83
N PRO A 334 -9.37 4.11 -19.10
CA PRO A 334 -10.76 3.76 -19.40
C PRO A 334 -11.15 2.38 -18.88
N SER A 335 -10.23 1.42 -18.85
CA SER A 335 -10.44 0.07 -18.29
C SER A 335 -10.68 0.10 -16.77
N LEU A 336 -9.98 0.95 -16.04
CA LEU A 336 -10.21 1.17 -14.61
C LEU A 336 -11.56 1.84 -14.37
N TRP A 337 -11.96 2.82 -15.16
CA TRP A 337 -13.28 3.42 -15.08
C TRP A 337 -14.38 2.39 -15.28
N LYS A 338 -14.24 1.52 -16.29
CA LYS A 338 -15.19 0.41 -16.52
C LYS A 338 -15.21 -0.57 -15.34
N PHE A 339 -14.05 -0.85 -14.74
CA PHE A 339 -13.96 -1.71 -13.56
C PHE A 339 -14.61 -1.06 -12.31
N TYR A 340 -14.60 0.27 -12.22
CA TYR A 340 -15.26 1.03 -11.15
C TYR A 340 -16.75 1.26 -11.36
N GLU A 341 -17.37 0.77 -12.41
CA GLU A 341 -18.83 0.84 -12.58
C GLU A 341 -19.55 0.08 -11.47
N PRO A 342 -20.59 0.68 -10.83
CA PRO A 342 -21.32 0.05 -9.74
C PRO A 342 -21.89 -1.31 -10.11
N SER A 343 -21.63 -2.33 -9.30
CA SER A 343 -22.04 -3.71 -9.53
C SER A 343 -22.28 -4.44 -8.21
N LYS A 344 -23.22 -5.39 -8.19
CA LYS A 344 -23.48 -6.26 -7.03
C LYS A 344 -22.44 -7.37 -6.85
N ILE A 345 -21.65 -7.63 -7.89
CA ILE A 345 -20.74 -8.78 -7.96
C ILE A 345 -19.30 -8.38 -8.27
N SER A 346 -19.03 -7.09 -8.52
CA SER A 346 -17.68 -6.59 -8.82
C SER A 346 -17.08 -5.95 -7.59
N HIS A 347 -15.87 -6.35 -7.26
CA HIS A 347 -15.07 -5.74 -6.20
C HIS A 347 -14.51 -4.36 -6.59
N GLY A 348 -14.69 -3.94 -7.84
CA GLY A 348 -14.27 -2.61 -8.34
C GLY A 348 -15.16 -1.49 -7.82
N SER A 349 -16.45 -1.75 -7.62
CA SER A 349 -17.41 -0.79 -7.05
C SER A 349 -18.70 -1.52 -6.65
N TYR A 350 -19.18 -1.24 -5.44
CA TYR A 350 -20.35 -1.92 -4.85
C TYR A 350 -21.51 -0.97 -4.49
N TRP A 351 -21.47 0.30 -4.93
CA TRP A 351 -22.50 1.31 -4.60
C TRP A 351 -23.69 1.29 -5.54
N HIS A 352 -24.34 0.15 -5.68
CA HIS A 352 -25.47 0.06 -6.61
C HIS A 352 -26.77 0.71 -6.07
N PHE A 353 -27.01 0.60 -4.77
CA PHE A 353 -28.19 1.12 -4.10
C PHE A 353 -27.91 1.88 -2.79
N TRP A 354 -26.70 2.42 -2.65
CA TRP A 354 -26.35 3.13 -1.44
C TRP A 354 -26.90 4.55 -1.41
N GLY A 355 -27.27 4.98 -0.19
CA GLY A 355 -27.71 6.33 0.11
C GLY A 355 -27.01 6.88 1.35
N THR A 356 -27.61 7.90 1.92
CA THR A 356 -27.06 8.61 3.09
C THR A 356 -26.91 7.70 4.32
N GLU A 357 -27.79 6.72 4.50
CA GLU A 357 -27.72 5.81 5.64
C GLU A 357 -26.41 5.02 5.67
N GLN A 358 -26.01 4.43 4.54
CA GLN A 358 -24.78 3.67 4.41
C GLN A 358 -23.54 4.56 4.63
N GLU A 359 -23.53 5.76 4.07
CA GLU A 359 -22.45 6.72 4.31
C GLU A 359 -22.34 7.12 5.78
N VAL A 360 -23.45 7.34 6.49
CA VAL A 360 -23.46 7.67 7.92
C VAL A 360 -22.88 6.52 8.74
N HIS A 361 -23.26 5.27 8.44
CA HIS A 361 -22.67 4.10 9.10
C HIS A 361 -21.16 4.04 8.89
N TRP A 362 -20.69 4.25 7.65
CA TRP A 362 -19.27 4.26 7.36
C TRP A 362 -18.50 5.44 7.99
N LYS A 363 -19.10 6.62 8.10
CA LYS A 363 -18.50 7.75 8.84
C LYS A 363 -18.31 7.41 10.31
N ASN A 364 -19.31 6.77 10.94
CA ASN A 364 -19.19 6.31 12.32
C ASN A 364 -18.14 5.18 12.46
N ASN A 365 -18.11 4.26 11.51
CA ASN A 365 -17.12 3.19 11.45
C ASN A 365 -15.69 3.77 11.38
N TYR A 366 -15.44 4.73 10.51
CA TYR A 366 -14.15 5.41 10.40
C TYR A 366 -13.74 6.12 11.67
N ARG A 367 -14.66 6.82 12.34
CA ARG A 367 -14.36 7.51 13.59
C ARG A 367 -13.83 6.55 14.66
N LEU A 368 -14.44 5.38 14.81
CA LEU A 368 -14.01 4.38 15.79
C LEU A 368 -12.70 3.71 15.36
N TRP A 369 -12.59 3.35 14.11
CA TRP A 369 -11.39 2.73 13.53
C TRP A 369 -10.18 3.67 13.63
N MET A 370 -10.29 4.91 13.20
CA MET A 370 -9.23 5.92 13.34
C MET A 370 -8.86 6.18 14.81
N THR A 371 -9.83 6.17 15.72
CA THR A 371 -9.55 6.27 17.16
C THR A 371 -8.70 5.11 17.63
N PHE A 372 -9.02 3.88 17.24
CA PHE A 372 -8.23 2.70 17.61
C PHE A 372 -6.79 2.78 17.06
N ILE A 373 -6.64 3.11 15.80
CA ILE A 373 -5.34 3.17 15.12
C ILE A 373 -4.43 4.25 15.74
N ASN A 374 -4.99 5.44 16.03
CA ASN A 374 -4.23 6.50 16.67
C ASN A 374 -3.82 6.15 18.11
N GLU A 375 -4.74 5.56 18.87
CA GLU A 375 -4.45 5.10 20.23
C GLU A 375 -3.39 3.98 20.24
N TYR A 376 -3.52 3.01 19.34
CA TYR A 376 -2.54 1.93 19.16
C TYR A 376 -1.13 2.48 18.92
N LYS A 377 -0.98 3.42 17.98
CA LYS A 377 0.28 4.12 17.72
C LYS A 377 0.79 4.88 18.95
N ASN A 378 -0.11 5.62 19.67
CA ASN A 378 0.28 6.40 20.84
C ASN A 378 0.80 5.54 22.00
N ARG A 379 0.38 4.29 22.09
CA ARG A 379 0.86 3.30 23.07
C ARG A 379 2.08 2.52 22.61
N GLY A 380 2.65 2.85 21.45
CA GLY A 380 3.85 2.19 20.91
C GLY A 380 3.58 1.06 19.92
N GLY A 381 2.34 0.81 19.56
CA GLY A 381 1.99 -0.15 18.51
C GLY A 381 2.50 0.29 17.14
N ARG A 382 2.90 -0.67 16.30
CA ARG A 382 3.47 -0.39 14.99
C ARG A 382 2.37 -0.25 13.94
N ILE A 383 2.34 0.92 13.28
CA ILE A 383 1.49 1.23 12.13
C ILE A 383 2.38 1.38 10.90
N THR A 384 1.96 0.80 9.78
CA THR A 384 2.55 0.97 8.45
C THR A 384 1.57 1.66 7.50
N THR A 385 1.96 1.85 6.25
CA THR A 385 1.14 2.47 5.21
C THR A 385 1.03 1.55 4.01
N GLY A 386 -0.19 1.27 3.60
CA GLY A 386 -0.53 0.51 2.40
C GLY A 386 -1.67 1.17 1.63
N SER A 387 -1.68 1.07 0.31
CA SER A 387 -2.66 1.76 -0.51
C SER A 387 -3.83 0.88 -0.95
N ASP A 388 -3.62 -0.42 -1.14
CA ASP A 388 -4.61 -1.34 -1.74
C ASP A 388 -5.25 -0.78 -3.03
N SER A 389 -4.43 -0.08 -3.82
CA SER A 389 -4.87 0.67 -5.01
C SER A 389 -5.31 -0.23 -6.15
N GLY A 390 -6.10 0.33 -7.08
CA GLY A 390 -6.65 -0.36 -8.26
C GLY A 390 -8.08 -0.83 -8.07
N PHE A 391 -8.69 -0.56 -6.92
CA PHE A 391 -10.08 -0.87 -6.57
C PHE A 391 -10.77 0.39 -6.07
N ILE A 392 -12.09 0.44 -6.14
CA ILE A 392 -12.96 1.35 -5.39
C ILE A 392 -12.53 2.83 -5.54
N TYR A 393 -12.30 3.27 -6.79
CA TYR A 393 -11.84 4.62 -7.14
C TYR A 393 -10.46 5.01 -6.55
N GLN A 394 -9.68 4.05 -6.08
CA GLN A 394 -8.34 4.31 -5.55
C GLN A 394 -7.27 4.11 -6.63
N LEU A 395 -6.70 5.22 -7.11
CA LEU A 395 -5.71 5.20 -8.18
C LEU A 395 -4.30 4.99 -7.64
N TYR A 396 -3.49 4.18 -8.31
CA TYR A 396 -2.10 3.90 -7.97
C TYR A 396 -1.30 5.19 -7.73
N GLY A 397 -0.49 5.23 -6.71
CA GLY A 397 0.29 6.40 -6.30
C GLY A 397 -0.54 7.46 -5.57
N PHE A 398 -1.59 7.99 -6.19
CA PHE A 398 -2.48 9.00 -5.58
C PHE A 398 -3.15 8.50 -4.31
N ALA A 399 -3.65 7.27 -4.33
CA ALA A 399 -4.28 6.66 -3.16
C ALA A 399 -3.29 6.48 -2.00
N TYR A 400 -2.01 6.26 -2.28
CA TYR A 400 -0.99 6.20 -1.23
C TYR A 400 -0.81 7.56 -0.54
N ILE A 401 -0.75 8.64 -1.28
CA ILE A 401 -0.71 9.99 -0.70
C ILE A 401 -1.98 10.25 0.12
N ARG A 402 -3.12 9.77 -0.38
CA ARG A 402 -4.39 9.88 0.35
C ARG A 402 -4.37 9.10 1.66
N GLU A 403 -3.72 7.94 1.73
CA GLU A 403 -3.52 7.20 2.98
C GLU A 403 -2.75 8.02 4.02
N LEU A 404 -1.68 8.73 3.61
CA LEU A 404 -0.93 9.61 4.49
C LEU A 404 -1.80 10.75 5.04
N GLU A 405 -2.68 11.33 4.22
CA GLU A 405 -3.64 12.36 4.65
C GLU A 405 -4.68 11.80 5.64
N LEU A 406 -5.15 10.57 5.42
CA LEU A 406 -6.11 9.90 6.30
C LEU A 406 -5.48 9.53 7.67
N LEU A 407 -4.21 9.16 7.69
CA LEU A 407 -3.48 9.02 8.96
C LEU A 407 -3.38 10.36 9.71
N ARG A 408 -3.19 11.47 9.01
CA ARG A 408 -3.24 12.80 9.62
C ARG A 408 -4.64 13.11 10.17
N GLU A 409 -5.70 12.79 9.43
CA GLU A 409 -7.09 12.92 9.90
C GLU A 409 -7.33 12.06 11.16
N ALA A 410 -6.71 10.87 11.24
CA ALA A 410 -6.76 10.01 12.41
C ALA A 410 -6.00 10.57 13.64
N GLY A 411 -5.23 11.66 13.49
CA GLY A 411 -4.54 12.34 14.58
C GLY A 411 -3.02 12.12 14.63
N PHE A 412 -2.41 11.53 13.61
CA PHE A 412 -0.95 11.37 13.55
C PHE A 412 -0.26 12.71 13.27
N HIS A 413 0.86 12.94 13.94
CA HIS A 413 1.77 14.03 13.56
C HIS A 413 2.45 13.71 12.22
N PRO A 414 2.73 14.70 11.34
CA PRO A 414 3.36 14.45 10.04
C PRO A 414 4.65 13.62 10.10
N LEU A 415 5.51 13.81 11.09
CA LEU A 415 6.73 13.01 11.25
C LEU A 415 6.45 11.55 11.66
N GLU A 416 5.35 11.29 12.38
CA GLU A 416 4.89 9.92 12.67
C GLU A 416 4.37 9.22 11.42
N ILE A 417 3.68 9.96 10.55
CA ILE A 417 3.21 9.46 9.25
C ILE A 417 4.40 9.07 8.37
N ILE A 418 5.40 9.95 8.25
CA ILE A 418 6.62 9.65 7.49
C ILE A 418 7.34 8.44 8.08
N LYS A 419 7.39 8.30 9.41
CA LYS A 419 7.94 7.11 10.06
C LYS A 419 7.17 5.85 9.70
N ALA A 420 5.84 5.88 9.71
CA ALA A 420 4.99 4.77 9.31
C ALA A 420 5.18 4.38 7.82
N ALA A 421 5.45 5.38 6.97
CA ALA A 421 5.64 5.24 5.54
C ALA A 421 7.06 4.82 5.10
N THR A 422 8.03 4.75 6.04
CA THR A 422 9.45 4.55 5.68
C THR A 422 10.21 3.59 6.58
N LEU A 423 10.07 3.69 7.91
CA LEU A 423 10.91 2.96 8.88
C LEU A 423 10.19 1.76 9.53
N ASN A 424 8.89 1.86 9.79
CA ASN A 424 8.12 0.87 10.58
C ASN A 424 7.95 -0.51 9.92
#